data_400761d6748de11e4f2bc8828b15b8ba
#
_entry.id   400761d6748de11e4f2bc8828b15b8ba
#
_cell.length_a   1.000
_cell.length_b   1.000
_cell.length_c   1.000
_cell.angle_alpha   90.00
_cell.angle_beta   90.00
_cell.angle_gamma   90.00
#
_symmetry.space_group_name_H-M   'P 1'
#
loop_
_entity.id
_entity.type
_entity.pdbx_description
1 polymer ?
#
loop_
_entity_poly.entity_id
_entity_poly.type
_entity_poly.pdbx_seq_one_letter_code
_entity_poly.pdbx_strand_id
1 'polypeptide(L)'
;MDIKTKYDIGYTYWVPRVYKQFVRTEILRHEGEEWTRDVSEIVAFAKQKVIRCVEVRVHMDGTYHVTYGVENITDAGTSMFQWYPEENIPESNTEEVAQAFAEGYMRDNPDKEYFGN
;
A
#
# COMPACT_ATOMS: atom_id res chain seq x y z
N MET A 1 -1.55 33.62 -9.33
CA MET A 1 -2.07 32.26 -9.50
C MET A 1 -2.37 31.66 -8.13
N ASP A 2 -3.59 31.22 -7.93
CA ASP A 2 -3.97 30.52 -6.70
C ASP A 2 -3.71 29.03 -6.89
N ILE A 3 -2.75 28.51 -6.15
CA ILE A 3 -2.44 27.08 -6.12
C ILE A 3 -3.16 26.47 -4.94
N LYS A 4 -4.08 25.55 -5.22
CA LYS A 4 -4.82 24.84 -4.18
C LYS A 4 -4.40 23.38 -4.14
N THR A 5 -4.10 22.91 -2.96
CA THR A 5 -3.83 21.50 -2.71
C THR A 5 -5.04 20.90 -1.97
N LYS A 6 -5.43 19.71 -2.37
CA LYS A 6 -6.62 19.05 -1.83
C LYS A 6 -6.38 18.49 -0.43
N TYR A 7 -5.16 18.09 -0.16
CA TYR A 7 -4.79 17.46 1.11
C TYR A 7 -3.68 18.22 1.80
N ASP A 8 -3.69 18.22 3.12
CA ASP A 8 -2.66 18.85 3.94
C ASP A 8 -1.56 17.83 4.30
N ILE A 9 -0.38 18.35 4.62
CA ILE A 9 0.68 17.54 5.22
C ILE A 9 0.17 16.99 6.54
N GLY A 10 0.35 15.70 6.76
CA GLY A 10 -0.18 15.00 7.93
C GLY A 10 -1.49 14.27 7.67
N TYR A 11 -2.13 14.49 6.52
CA TYR A 11 -3.32 13.72 6.15
C TYR A 11 -2.98 12.23 6.08
N THR A 12 -3.84 11.41 6.71
CA THR A 12 -3.68 9.96 6.73
C THR A 12 -4.83 9.28 6.02
N TYR A 13 -4.56 8.14 5.41
CA TYR A 13 -5.58 7.34 4.75
C TYR A 13 -5.18 5.88 4.76
N TRP A 14 -6.14 4.99 4.48
CA TRP A 14 -5.93 3.55 4.48
C TRP A 14 -6.05 3.00 3.08
N VAL A 15 -5.21 2.03 2.75
CA VAL A 15 -5.22 1.34 1.46
C VAL A 15 -5.25 -0.17 1.68
N PRO A 16 -5.94 -0.91 0.78
CA PRO A 16 -5.98 -2.36 0.87
C PRO A 16 -4.68 -2.97 0.35
N ARG A 17 -4.29 -4.09 0.95
CA ARG A 17 -3.14 -4.88 0.53
C ARG A 17 -3.45 -6.36 0.62
N VAL A 18 -2.99 -7.11 -0.37
CA VAL A 18 -3.02 -8.59 -0.36
C VAL A 18 -1.65 -9.05 -0.81
N TYR A 19 -0.97 -9.83 0.03
CA TYR A 19 0.38 -10.29 -0.31
C TYR A 19 0.68 -11.66 0.26
N LYS A 20 1.72 -12.31 -0.30
CA LYS A 20 2.23 -13.58 0.19
C LYS A 20 3.19 -13.32 1.34
N GLN A 21 2.88 -13.91 2.48
CA GLN A 21 3.72 -13.83 3.67
C GLN A 21 4.40 -15.16 3.90
N PHE A 22 5.74 -15.16 4.03
CA PHE A 22 6.49 -16.33 4.42
C PHE A 22 6.11 -16.72 5.85
N VAL A 23 5.81 -18.00 6.07
CA VAL A 23 5.43 -18.53 7.37
C VAL A 23 6.55 -19.34 7.98
N ARG A 24 7.05 -20.35 7.24
CA ARG A 24 8.08 -21.26 7.73
C ARG A 24 8.72 -22.01 6.57
N THR A 25 9.85 -22.64 6.88
CA THR A 25 10.49 -23.61 6.00
C THR A 25 10.22 -25.01 6.56
N GLU A 26 9.72 -25.90 5.72
CA GLU A 26 9.50 -27.30 6.06
C GLU A 26 10.64 -28.16 5.54
N ILE A 27 11.06 -29.15 6.34
CA ILE A 27 12.03 -30.16 5.95
C ILE A 27 11.27 -31.43 5.56
N LEU A 28 11.47 -31.86 4.31
CA LEU A 28 10.83 -33.05 3.76
C LEU A 28 11.87 -34.15 3.58
N ARG A 29 11.53 -35.37 3.99
CA ARG A 29 12.44 -36.54 3.90
C ARG A 29 11.73 -37.70 3.23
N HIS A 30 12.42 -38.32 2.28
CA HIS A 30 11.94 -39.52 1.61
C HIS A 30 13.11 -40.32 1.11
N GLU A 31 13.16 -41.64 1.48
CA GLU A 31 14.17 -42.59 1.05
C GLU A 31 15.62 -42.10 1.28
N GLY A 32 15.88 -41.46 2.43
CA GLY A 32 17.21 -40.97 2.79
C GLY A 32 17.58 -39.65 2.16
N GLU A 33 16.72 -39.09 1.31
CA GLU A 33 16.90 -37.77 0.76
C GLU A 33 16.18 -36.73 1.59
N GLU A 34 16.77 -35.55 1.66
CA GLU A 34 16.21 -34.40 2.40
C GLU A 34 16.18 -33.17 1.50
N TRP A 35 15.06 -32.48 1.48
CA TRP A 35 14.93 -31.20 0.80
C TRP A 35 14.08 -30.25 1.62
N THR A 36 14.13 -28.97 1.30
CA THR A 36 13.36 -27.93 2.01
C THR A 36 12.28 -27.34 1.10
N ARG A 37 11.20 -26.89 1.74
CA ARG A 37 10.10 -26.21 1.08
C ARG A 37 9.68 -25.00 1.91
N ASP A 38 9.60 -23.83 1.27
CA ASP A 38 9.09 -22.63 1.91
C ASP A 38 7.57 -22.64 1.86
N VAL A 39 6.95 -22.38 3.00
CA VAL A 39 5.50 -22.28 3.12
C VAL A 39 5.12 -20.81 3.29
N SER A 40 4.23 -20.34 2.43
CA SER A 40 3.71 -18.97 2.47
C SER A 40 2.20 -19.00 2.55
N GLU A 41 1.62 -17.92 3.05
CA GLU A 41 0.17 -17.73 3.06
C GLU A 41 -0.18 -16.38 2.44
N ILE A 42 -1.39 -16.27 1.90
CA ILE A 42 -1.91 -15.00 1.39
C ILE A 42 -2.59 -14.28 2.54
N VAL A 43 -2.22 -13.01 2.74
CA VAL A 43 -2.74 -12.18 3.84
C VAL A 43 -3.39 -10.94 3.26
N ALA A 44 -4.59 -10.62 3.75
CA ALA A 44 -5.31 -9.39 3.41
C ALA A 44 -5.30 -8.45 4.61
N PHE A 45 -4.92 -7.20 4.40
CA PHE A 45 -4.87 -6.20 5.48
C PHE A 45 -5.04 -4.79 4.94
N ALA A 46 -5.35 -3.86 5.84
CA ALA A 46 -5.38 -2.43 5.56
C ALA A 46 -4.07 -1.80 6.02
N LYS A 47 -3.48 -0.98 5.17
CA LYS A 47 -2.23 -0.29 5.43
C LYS A 47 -2.47 1.21 5.54
N GLN A 48 -1.93 1.83 6.58
CA GLN A 48 -2.06 3.27 6.78
C GLN A 48 -0.91 4.03 6.13
N LYS A 49 -1.24 5.12 5.47
CA LYS A 49 -0.28 6.03 4.85
C LYS A 49 -0.46 7.45 5.36
N VAL A 50 0.60 8.23 5.31
CA VAL A 50 0.59 9.64 5.72
C VAL A 50 1.31 10.50 4.68
N ILE A 51 0.72 11.65 4.37
CA ILE A 51 1.33 12.64 3.49
C ILE A 51 2.40 13.39 4.26
N ARG A 52 3.65 13.35 3.80
CA ARG A 52 4.80 14.02 4.43
C ARG A 52 5.19 15.32 3.74
N CYS A 53 4.98 15.40 2.42
CA CYS A 53 5.33 16.61 1.68
C CYS A 53 4.45 16.75 0.45
N VAL A 54 4.47 17.96 -0.12
CA VAL A 54 3.69 18.30 -1.30
C VAL A 54 4.63 18.97 -2.30
N GLU A 55 4.56 18.53 -3.56
CA GLU A 55 5.28 19.17 -4.66
C GLU A 55 4.28 19.72 -5.64
N VAL A 56 4.48 20.98 -6.02
CA VAL A 56 3.65 21.63 -7.05
C VAL A 56 4.54 21.99 -8.22
N ARG A 57 4.17 21.49 -9.40
CA ARG A 57 4.88 21.80 -10.65
C ARG A 57 3.98 22.69 -11.50
N VAL A 58 4.46 23.90 -11.78
CA VAL A 58 3.72 24.89 -12.57
C VAL A 58 4.25 24.86 -14.01
N HIS A 59 3.34 24.83 -14.98
CA HIS A 59 3.67 24.81 -16.39
C HIS A 59 3.56 26.21 -17.02
N MET A 60 4.18 26.37 -18.18
CA MET A 60 4.21 27.67 -18.88
C MET A 60 2.83 28.15 -19.31
N ASP A 61 1.89 27.23 -19.54
CA ASP A 61 0.51 27.56 -19.92
C ASP A 61 -0.37 27.98 -18.74
N GLY A 62 0.20 28.05 -17.52
CA GLY A 62 -0.54 28.42 -16.31
C GLY A 62 -1.19 27.24 -15.57
N THR A 63 -1.13 26.03 -16.12
CA THR A 63 -1.60 24.84 -15.40
C THR A 63 -0.58 24.39 -14.37
N TYR A 64 -1.03 23.58 -13.42
CA TYR A 64 -0.12 23.02 -12.42
C TYR A 64 -0.52 21.58 -12.07
N HIS A 65 0.47 20.82 -11.60
CA HIS A 65 0.28 19.47 -11.08
C HIS A 65 0.71 19.42 -9.61
N VAL A 66 -0.08 18.71 -8.81
CA VAL A 66 0.19 18.48 -7.39
C VAL A 66 0.50 17.01 -7.20
N THR A 67 1.65 16.73 -6.57
CA THR A 67 2.03 15.39 -6.16
C THR A 67 2.34 15.37 -4.67
N TYR A 68 2.08 14.23 -4.04
CA TYR A 68 2.28 14.06 -2.61
C TYR A 68 3.34 13.00 -2.34
N GLY A 69 4.27 13.36 -1.48
CA GLY A 69 5.24 12.40 -0.93
C GLY A 69 4.62 11.69 0.25
N VAL A 70 4.48 10.40 0.16
CA VAL A 70 3.71 9.58 1.10
C VAL A 70 4.59 8.51 1.70
N GLU A 71 4.49 8.33 3.02
CA GLU A 71 5.15 7.24 3.74
C GLU A 71 4.12 6.27 4.30
N ASN A 72 4.51 5.01 4.41
CA ASN A 72 3.73 4.00 5.10
C ASN A 72 3.92 4.13 6.61
N ILE A 73 2.83 4.05 7.36
CA ILE A 73 2.89 4.00 8.82
C ILE A 73 2.93 2.53 9.23
N THR A 74 3.93 2.15 10.02
CA THR A 74 4.10 0.79 10.56
C THR A 74 4.31 0.87 12.05
N ASP A 75 4.25 -0.27 12.75
CA ASP A 75 4.52 -0.35 14.19
C ASP A 75 5.93 0.09 14.54
N ALA A 76 6.86 -0.03 13.59
CA ALA A 76 8.26 0.40 13.76
C ALA A 76 8.49 1.87 13.37
N GLY A 77 7.44 2.61 13.01
CA GLY A 77 7.53 3.98 12.52
C GLY A 77 7.07 4.10 11.08
N THR A 78 7.65 5.02 10.31
CA THR A 78 7.32 5.21 8.91
C THR A 78 8.36 4.55 8.01
N SER A 79 7.93 4.11 6.83
CA SER A 79 8.82 3.47 5.86
C SER A 79 8.29 3.63 4.44
N MET A 80 9.17 3.48 3.45
CA MET A 80 8.88 3.49 2.02
C MET A 80 8.20 4.78 1.54
N PHE A 81 9.03 5.77 1.23
CA PHE A 81 8.57 7.02 0.67
C PHE A 81 8.25 6.86 -0.83
N GLN A 82 7.06 7.28 -1.24
CA GLN A 82 6.61 7.23 -2.62
C GLN A 82 5.86 8.50 -3.01
N TRP A 83 5.94 8.89 -4.30
CA TRP A 83 5.24 10.03 -4.84
C TRP A 83 3.98 9.58 -5.58
N TYR A 84 2.85 10.21 -5.27
CA TYR A 84 1.57 9.94 -5.93
C TYR A 84 0.95 11.25 -6.43
N PRO A 85 0.38 11.26 -7.64
CA PRO A 85 -0.41 12.41 -8.09
C PRO A 85 -1.68 12.56 -7.23
N GLU A 86 -2.19 13.77 -7.16
CA GLU A 86 -3.33 14.10 -6.29
C GLU A 86 -4.55 13.22 -6.52
N GLU A 87 -4.84 12.89 -7.78
CA GLU A 87 -5.99 12.04 -8.14
C GLU A 87 -5.88 10.61 -7.60
N ASN A 88 -4.68 10.17 -7.24
CA ASN A 88 -4.46 8.82 -6.70
C ASN A 88 -4.60 8.74 -5.18
N ILE A 89 -4.78 9.87 -4.50
CA ILE A 89 -4.98 9.90 -3.05
C ILE A 89 -6.47 9.74 -2.76
N PRO A 90 -6.88 8.71 -1.97
CA PRO A 90 -8.29 8.52 -1.62
C PRO A 90 -8.82 9.64 -0.72
N GLU A 91 -10.03 10.12 -0.99
CA GLU A 91 -10.65 11.20 -0.21
C GLU A 91 -11.11 10.78 1.19
N SER A 92 -11.53 9.54 1.34
CA SER A 92 -12.08 9.07 2.62
C SER A 92 -12.05 7.56 2.71
N ASN A 93 -10.85 7.00 2.81
CA ASN A 93 -10.71 5.57 3.07
C ASN A 93 -10.45 5.34 4.55
N THR A 94 -11.33 4.58 5.18
CA THR A 94 -11.17 4.12 6.55
C THR A 94 -10.48 2.75 6.55
N GLU A 95 -9.99 2.36 7.72
CA GLU A 95 -9.39 1.03 7.91
C GLU A 95 -10.40 -0.08 7.53
N GLU A 96 -11.64 0.08 7.98
CA GLU A 96 -12.70 -0.91 7.76
C GLU A 96 -13.00 -1.10 6.27
N VAL A 97 -13.07 -0.01 5.51
CA VAL A 97 -13.33 -0.07 4.06
C VAL A 97 -12.16 -0.71 3.33
N ALA A 98 -10.94 -0.34 3.67
CA ALA A 98 -9.74 -0.91 3.05
C ALA A 98 -9.60 -2.40 3.39
N GLN A 99 -9.84 -2.78 4.64
CA GLN A 99 -9.79 -4.18 5.08
C GLN A 99 -10.84 -5.02 4.36
N ALA A 100 -12.07 -4.52 4.26
CA ALA A 100 -13.15 -5.23 3.57
C ALA A 100 -12.82 -5.44 2.09
N PHE A 101 -12.25 -4.44 1.43
CA PHE A 101 -11.83 -4.58 0.04
C PHE A 101 -10.74 -5.64 -0.11
N ALA A 102 -9.72 -5.61 0.76
CA ALA A 102 -8.62 -6.57 0.70
C ALA A 102 -9.11 -8.01 0.90
N GLU A 103 -9.99 -8.24 1.87
CA GLU A 103 -10.58 -9.55 2.14
C GLU A 103 -11.43 -10.03 0.96
N GLY A 104 -12.23 -9.14 0.37
CA GLY A 104 -13.04 -9.46 -0.80
C GLY A 104 -12.18 -9.82 -2.01
N TYR A 105 -11.13 -9.04 -2.25
CA TYR A 105 -10.17 -9.32 -3.34
C TYR A 105 -9.50 -10.68 -3.15
N MET A 106 -9.02 -10.97 -1.95
CA MET A 106 -8.37 -12.25 -1.63
C MET A 106 -9.32 -13.43 -1.86
N ARG A 107 -10.59 -13.27 -1.49
CA ARG A 107 -11.61 -14.31 -1.70
C ARG A 107 -11.90 -14.55 -3.17
N ASP A 108 -12.01 -13.46 -3.96
CA ASP A 108 -12.37 -13.52 -5.37
C ASP A 108 -11.19 -13.82 -6.29
N ASN A 109 -9.96 -13.60 -5.82
CA ASN A 109 -8.73 -13.80 -6.58
C ASN A 109 -7.72 -14.61 -5.76
N PRO A 110 -7.97 -15.93 -5.56
CA PRO A 110 -7.04 -16.78 -4.81
C PRO A 110 -5.63 -16.72 -5.41
N ASP A 111 -4.62 -16.65 -4.56
CA ASP A 111 -3.19 -16.65 -4.93
C ASP A 111 -2.71 -15.41 -5.69
N LYS A 112 -3.50 -14.35 -5.73
CA LYS A 112 -3.10 -13.07 -6.36
C LYS A 112 -2.83 -12.01 -5.30
N GLU A 113 -1.77 -11.25 -5.53
CA GLU A 113 -1.42 -10.11 -4.69
C GLU A 113 -2.08 -8.83 -5.20
N TYR A 114 -2.28 -7.86 -4.30
CA TYR A 114 -2.83 -6.55 -4.62
C TYR A 114 -2.05 -5.46 -3.89
N PHE A 115 -1.51 -4.51 -4.66
CA PHE A 115 -0.72 -3.40 -4.16
C PHE A 115 -1.23 -2.05 -4.69
N GLY A 116 -2.52 -1.91 -4.89
CA GLY A 116 -3.12 -0.65 -5.33
C GLY A 116 -2.97 0.47 -4.29
N ASN A 117 -3.12 1.70 -4.73
CA ASN A 117 -2.98 2.89 -3.87
C ASN A 117 -4.12 3.03 -2.88
#